data_b552e7da0c155088cbb412b879da057c
#
_entry.id   b552e7da0c155088cbb412b879da057c
#
_cell.length_a   1.000
_cell.length_b   1.000
_cell.length_c   1.000
_cell.angle_alpha   90.00
_cell.angle_beta   90.00
_cell.angle_gamma   90.00
#
_symmetry.space_group_name_H-M   'P 1'
#
loop_
_entity.id
_entity.type
_entity.pdbx_description
1 polymer ?
#
loop_
_entity_poly.entity_id
_entity_poly.type
_entity_poly.pdbx_seq_one_letter_code
_entity_poly.pdbx_strand_id
1 'polypeptide(L)'
;IRGLIDLFLDIAAFKAGNDVMLMSGDVPTAINKFIEAYNANEITEVRLAHSVKKILMAKYKVGLNDYKPIGTYNLVSDLNRIKDDALYEILMENAITIARDTTNQLPFRNLETKKIAYVSLGDDSGSTFYQELKKYTKVHEIAADNLDELITKLQSYNTVIVGFHKSNDSPWKDYKFTNKELVWLQEIARTNNVILDIFAKPYALLDLSTVTNIESVIVSYQNSKIAQEKSAQLIFGAIPAKGNLPVSAGEFFNVGDGKQANSLERLGYSIPERVGMSSYALKKIDSIANYAVNGKMTPGIQLVIARKGKVIYNKTFGKHTYEG
;
A
#
# COMPACT_ATOMS: atom_id res chain seq x y z
N ILE A 1 -33.74 -20.98 -1.97
CA ILE A 1 -32.73 -21.99 -1.53
C ILE A 1 -31.66 -21.35 -0.65
N ARG A 2 -31.14 -20.12 -0.92
CA ARG A 2 -30.13 -19.44 -0.08
C ARG A 2 -30.66 -19.21 1.35
N GLY A 3 -31.87 -18.70 1.55
CA GLY A 3 -32.43 -18.41 2.88
C GLY A 3 -32.72 -19.65 3.75
N LEU A 4 -32.88 -20.83 3.16
CA LEU A 4 -33.07 -22.10 3.91
C LEU A 4 -31.72 -22.66 4.41
N ILE A 5 -30.63 -22.43 3.67
CA ILE A 5 -29.28 -22.87 4.06
C ILE A 5 -28.76 -22.02 5.21
N ASP A 6 -29.01 -20.71 5.19
CA ASP A 6 -28.58 -19.78 6.25
C ASP A 6 -29.27 -20.09 7.60
N LEU A 7 -30.50 -20.58 7.56
CA LEU A 7 -31.30 -20.93 8.74
C LEU A 7 -30.73 -22.08 9.61
N PHE A 8 -29.97 -23.00 9.00
CA PHE A 8 -29.34 -24.14 9.71
C PHE A 8 -27.88 -23.88 10.06
N LEU A 9 -27.23 -22.89 9.42
CA LEU A 9 -25.83 -22.62 9.60
C LEU A 9 -25.49 -22.13 11.00
N ASP A 10 -26.32 -21.27 11.62
CA ASP A 10 -26.05 -20.70 12.94
C ASP A 10 -26.00 -21.79 14.02
N ILE A 11 -27.00 -22.71 14.03
CA ILE A 11 -27.01 -23.83 14.99
C ILE A 11 -25.86 -24.80 14.74
N ALA A 12 -25.59 -25.12 13.47
CA ALA A 12 -24.48 -26.00 13.10
C ALA A 12 -23.13 -25.39 13.50
N ALA A 13 -22.96 -24.07 13.26
CA ALA A 13 -21.77 -23.35 13.66
C ALA A 13 -21.60 -23.35 15.21
N PHE A 14 -22.67 -23.10 15.95
CA PHE A 14 -22.62 -23.16 17.42
C PHE A 14 -22.26 -24.55 17.92
N LYS A 15 -22.89 -25.59 17.35
CA LYS A 15 -22.57 -26.99 17.68
C LYS A 15 -21.12 -27.36 17.34
N ALA A 16 -20.58 -26.78 16.26
CA ALA A 16 -19.18 -26.94 15.86
C ALA A 16 -18.18 -26.19 16.76
N GLY A 17 -18.67 -25.41 17.75
CA GLY A 17 -17.81 -24.77 18.75
C GLY A 17 -17.70 -23.25 18.68
N ASN A 18 -18.38 -22.57 17.71
CA ASN A 18 -18.39 -21.14 17.70
C ASN A 18 -19.17 -20.55 18.86
N ASP A 19 -18.65 -19.49 19.46
CA ASP A 19 -19.27 -18.85 20.64
C ASP A 19 -20.08 -17.59 20.23
N VAL A 20 -19.79 -17.01 19.08
CA VAL A 20 -20.44 -15.80 18.54
C VAL A 20 -20.70 -16.00 17.05
N MET A 21 -21.93 -15.71 16.62
CA MET A 21 -22.30 -15.69 15.20
C MET A 21 -22.09 -14.28 14.66
N LEU A 22 -21.30 -14.15 13.60
CA LEU A 22 -21.06 -12.89 12.91
C LEU A 22 -21.85 -12.86 11.62
N MET A 23 -22.65 -11.81 11.42
CA MET A 23 -23.45 -11.59 10.19
C MET A 23 -24.45 -12.72 9.91
N SER A 24 -25.16 -13.22 10.96
CA SER A 24 -26.32 -14.07 10.76
C SER A 24 -27.34 -13.39 9.80
N GLY A 25 -27.82 -14.11 8.81
CA GLY A 25 -28.69 -13.57 7.77
C GLY A 25 -30.08 -13.15 8.29
N ASP A 26 -30.58 -13.82 9.34
CA ASP A 26 -31.87 -13.53 10.01
C ASP A 26 -31.74 -13.80 11.50
N VAL A 27 -31.38 -12.78 12.26
CA VAL A 27 -31.17 -12.89 13.71
C VAL A 27 -32.41 -13.32 14.47
N PRO A 28 -33.65 -12.78 14.22
CA PRO A 28 -34.84 -13.25 14.90
C PRO A 28 -35.10 -14.74 14.70
N THR A 29 -34.98 -15.23 13.47
CA THR A 29 -35.16 -16.66 13.19
C THR A 29 -34.06 -17.52 13.81
N ALA A 30 -32.79 -17.05 13.79
CA ALA A 30 -31.70 -17.74 14.48
C ALA A 30 -31.99 -17.90 15.98
N ILE A 31 -32.43 -16.84 16.66
CA ILE A 31 -32.80 -16.90 18.10
C ILE A 31 -33.87 -17.96 18.34
N ASN A 32 -34.94 -17.98 17.54
CA ASN A 32 -36.01 -18.99 17.69
C ASN A 32 -35.46 -20.41 17.52
N LYS A 33 -34.58 -20.63 16.56
CA LYS A 33 -33.91 -21.92 16.35
C LYS A 33 -33.01 -22.33 17.52
N PHE A 34 -32.32 -21.39 18.14
CA PHE A 34 -31.56 -21.66 19.36
C PHE A 34 -32.46 -22.07 20.53
N ILE A 35 -33.64 -21.42 20.67
CA ILE A 35 -34.64 -21.77 21.69
C ILE A 35 -35.19 -23.17 21.42
N GLU A 36 -35.56 -23.48 20.18
CA GLU A 36 -36.03 -24.82 19.79
C GLU A 36 -34.98 -25.90 20.12
N ALA A 37 -33.72 -25.70 19.70
CA ALA A 37 -32.61 -26.63 19.93
C ALA A 37 -32.29 -26.81 21.43
N TYR A 38 -32.40 -25.73 22.22
CA TYR A 38 -32.24 -25.79 23.66
C TYR A 38 -33.35 -26.61 24.32
N ASN A 39 -34.62 -26.34 23.96
CA ASN A 39 -35.76 -27.09 24.49
C ASN A 39 -35.76 -28.57 24.08
N ALA A 40 -35.20 -28.90 22.94
CA ALA A 40 -34.98 -30.25 22.44
C ALA A 40 -33.76 -30.97 23.05
N ASN A 41 -33.03 -30.30 23.96
CA ASN A 41 -31.76 -30.77 24.57
C ASN A 41 -30.63 -31.02 23.51
N GLU A 42 -30.72 -30.43 22.33
CA GLU A 42 -29.68 -30.48 21.32
C GLU A 42 -28.52 -29.53 21.66
N ILE A 43 -28.80 -28.48 22.43
CA ILE A 43 -27.83 -27.56 23.02
C ILE A 43 -27.99 -27.67 24.55
N THR A 44 -26.91 -28.04 25.22
CA THR A 44 -26.93 -28.18 26.68
C THR A 44 -26.71 -26.83 27.38
N GLU A 45 -27.30 -26.68 28.59
CA GLU A 45 -27.04 -25.53 29.47
C GLU A 45 -25.54 -25.29 29.67
N VAL A 46 -24.78 -26.35 29.90
CA VAL A 46 -23.31 -26.25 30.09
C VAL A 46 -22.62 -25.65 28.88
N ARG A 47 -23.03 -26.06 27.66
CA ARG A 47 -22.45 -25.51 26.41
C ARG A 47 -22.81 -24.03 26.21
N LEU A 48 -24.08 -23.69 26.51
CA LEU A 48 -24.55 -22.31 26.40
C LEU A 48 -23.83 -21.41 27.42
N ALA A 49 -23.79 -21.82 28.69
CA ALA A 49 -23.12 -21.10 29.76
C ALA A 49 -21.64 -20.89 29.50
N HIS A 50 -20.95 -21.88 28.87
CA HIS A 50 -19.56 -21.74 28.45
C HIS A 50 -19.35 -20.58 27.47
N SER A 51 -20.17 -20.47 26.43
CA SER A 51 -20.12 -19.38 25.44
C SER A 51 -20.46 -18.03 26.08
N VAL A 52 -21.54 -17.97 26.88
CA VAL A 52 -21.93 -16.73 27.58
C VAL A 52 -20.82 -16.25 28.50
N LYS A 53 -20.20 -17.16 29.28
CA LYS A 53 -19.05 -16.81 30.13
C LYS A 53 -17.89 -16.23 29.35
N LYS A 54 -17.51 -16.81 28.20
CA LYS A 54 -16.46 -16.26 27.33
C LYS A 54 -16.80 -14.84 26.88
N ILE A 55 -18.04 -14.61 26.42
CA ILE A 55 -18.49 -13.31 25.95
C ILE A 55 -18.45 -12.27 27.08
N LEU A 56 -18.95 -12.63 28.25
CA LEU A 56 -18.95 -11.75 29.43
C LEU A 56 -17.52 -11.43 29.89
N MET A 57 -16.63 -12.42 29.91
CA MET A 57 -15.22 -12.20 30.22
C MET A 57 -14.55 -11.28 29.21
N ALA A 58 -14.84 -11.43 27.93
CA ALA A 58 -14.32 -10.52 26.88
C ALA A 58 -14.85 -9.10 27.09
N LYS A 59 -16.13 -8.93 27.35
CA LYS A 59 -16.75 -7.62 27.69
C LYS A 59 -16.10 -6.97 28.91
N TYR A 60 -15.90 -7.78 29.98
CA TYR A 60 -15.23 -7.29 31.19
C TYR A 60 -13.78 -6.84 30.89
N LYS A 61 -13.03 -7.66 30.16
CA LYS A 61 -11.64 -7.36 29.81
C LYS A 61 -11.46 -6.04 29.04
N VAL A 62 -12.43 -5.67 28.20
CA VAL A 62 -12.43 -4.39 27.46
C VAL A 62 -13.10 -3.24 28.22
N GLY A 63 -13.46 -3.44 29.50
CA GLY A 63 -13.99 -2.38 30.37
C GLY A 63 -15.48 -2.10 30.23
N LEU A 64 -16.27 -2.96 29.57
CA LEU A 64 -17.71 -2.72 29.37
C LEU A 64 -18.54 -2.88 30.66
N ASN A 65 -17.95 -3.37 31.77
CA ASN A 65 -18.57 -3.38 33.10
C ASN A 65 -18.64 -1.96 33.72
N ASP A 66 -17.80 -1.02 33.25
CA ASP A 66 -17.83 0.41 33.61
C ASP A 66 -17.83 1.23 32.29
N TYR A 67 -18.87 1.00 31.49
CA TYR A 67 -18.99 1.63 30.18
C TYR A 67 -19.08 3.15 30.28
N LYS A 68 -18.15 3.83 29.62
CA LYS A 68 -18.16 5.29 29.44
C LYS A 68 -18.33 5.61 27.96
N PRO A 69 -19.31 6.42 27.60
CA PRO A 69 -19.48 6.87 26.21
C PRO A 69 -18.21 7.56 25.70
N ILE A 70 -17.85 7.28 24.44
CA ILE A 70 -16.72 7.95 23.79
C ILE A 70 -17.09 9.41 23.54
N GLY A 71 -16.22 10.33 23.99
CA GLY A 71 -16.34 11.74 23.64
C GLY A 71 -16.10 11.96 22.13
N THR A 72 -17.01 12.67 21.47
CA THR A 72 -16.92 12.89 20.01
C THR A 72 -16.33 14.25 19.64
N TYR A 73 -15.97 15.08 20.61
CA TYR A 73 -15.51 16.46 20.38
C TYR A 73 -14.28 16.55 19.45
N ASN A 74 -13.29 15.66 19.63
CA ASN A 74 -12.07 15.61 18.82
C ASN A 74 -11.98 14.35 17.95
N LEU A 75 -13.10 13.69 17.69
CA LEU A 75 -13.12 12.36 17.08
C LEU A 75 -12.30 12.25 15.80
N VAL A 76 -12.44 13.21 14.88
CA VAL A 76 -11.71 13.21 13.60
C VAL A 76 -10.20 13.38 13.83
N SER A 77 -9.79 14.32 14.68
CA SER A 77 -8.36 14.55 14.96
C SER A 77 -7.72 13.39 15.74
N ASP A 78 -8.50 12.73 16.60
CA ASP A 78 -8.02 11.59 17.39
C ASP A 78 -7.83 10.32 16.53
N LEU A 79 -8.63 10.19 15.47
CA LEU A 79 -8.55 9.09 14.52
C LEU A 79 -7.58 9.35 13.35
N ASN A 80 -7.13 10.61 13.15
CA ASN A 80 -6.24 10.98 12.05
C ASN A 80 -4.99 11.72 12.57
N ARG A 81 -4.23 11.06 13.41
CA ARG A 81 -3.04 11.67 14.01
C ARG A 81 -1.83 11.51 13.11
N ILE A 82 -1.04 12.55 12.95
CA ILE A 82 0.20 12.55 12.15
C ILE A 82 1.19 11.45 12.59
N LYS A 83 1.15 11.02 13.85
CA LYS A 83 1.96 9.89 14.33
C LYS A 83 1.54 8.55 13.75
N ASP A 84 0.28 8.43 13.35
CA ASP A 84 -0.24 7.22 12.72
C ASP A 84 0.24 7.16 11.26
N ASP A 85 0.35 8.29 10.57
CA ASP A 85 1.01 8.40 9.26
C ASP A 85 2.50 8.03 9.36
N ALA A 86 3.18 8.50 10.41
CA ALA A 86 4.57 8.15 10.65
C ALA A 86 4.76 6.63 10.89
N LEU A 87 3.84 6.01 11.61
CA LEU A 87 3.85 4.57 11.80
C LEU A 87 3.56 3.83 10.49
N TYR A 88 2.61 4.32 9.70
CA TYR A 88 2.28 3.72 8.41
C TYR A 88 3.47 3.75 7.45
N GLU A 89 4.24 4.85 7.38
CA GLU A 89 5.48 4.87 6.62
C GLU A 89 6.46 3.77 7.07
N ILE A 90 6.62 3.54 8.40
CA ILE A 90 7.48 2.48 8.92
C ILE A 90 7.01 1.11 8.48
N LEU A 91 5.71 0.86 8.58
CA LEU A 91 5.12 -0.42 8.18
C LEU A 91 5.36 -0.68 6.68
N MET A 92 5.13 0.29 5.82
CA MET A 92 5.34 0.16 4.38
C MET A 92 6.83 -0.02 4.03
N GLU A 93 7.74 0.76 4.63
CA GLU A 93 9.19 0.60 4.45
C GLU A 93 9.69 -0.82 4.78
N ASN A 94 9.04 -1.53 5.71
CA ASN A 94 9.41 -2.88 6.09
C ASN A 94 8.60 -3.97 5.37
N ALA A 95 7.44 -3.64 4.80
CA ALA A 95 6.58 -4.59 4.12
C ALA A 95 6.92 -4.76 2.64
N ILE A 96 7.25 -3.67 1.92
CA ILE A 96 7.53 -3.72 0.48
C ILE A 96 8.62 -4.75 0.21
N THR A 97 8.32 -5.67 -0.71
CA THR A 97 9.10 -6.89 -0.93
C THR A 97 9.66 -6.93 -2.34
N ILE A 98 10.96 -7.08 -2.50
CA ILE A 98 11.56 -7.49 -3.78
C ILE A 98 11.38 -9.01 -3.89
N ALA A 99 10.27 -9.46 -4.48
CA ALA A 99 9.94 -10.88 -4.59
C ALA A 99 10.86 -11.62 -5.59
N ARG A 100 11.41 -10.91 -6.59
CA ARG A 100 12.34 -11.41 -7.58
C ARG A 100 13.30 -10.32 -7.99
N ASP A 101 14.58 -10.66 -8.17
CA ASP A 101 15.60 -9.82 -8.79
C ASP A 101 16.75 -10.72 -9.26
N THR A 102 16.69 -11.16 -10.52
CA THR A 102 17.61 -12.15 -11.07
C THR A 102 18.98 -11.58 -11.40
N THR A 103 19.04 -10.30 -11.73
CA THR A 103 20.26 -9.61 -12.15
C THR A 103 20.88 -8.80 -11.01
N ASN A 104 20.30 -8.83 -9.81
CA ASN A 104 20.69 -8.01 -8.64
C ASN A 104 20.80 -6.51 -9.00
N GLN A 105 19.88 -6.02 -9.83
CA GLN A 105 19.88 -4.62 -10.27
C GLN A 105 19.25 -3.66 -9.27
N LEU A 106 18.49 -4.15 -8.30
CA LEU A 106 17.88 -3.35 -7.26
C LEU A 106 18.73 -3.35 -5.98
N PRO A 107 18.90 -2.19 -5.32
CA PRO A 107 18.52 -0.86 -5.81
C PRO A 107 19.43 -0.36 -6.95
N PHE A 108 18.89 0.50 -7.82
CA PHE A 108 19.65 1.06 -8.94
C PHE A 108 20.91 1.80 -8.48
N ARG A 109 22.08 1.44 -9.02
CA ARG A 109 23.37 2.04 -8.64
C ARG A 109 23.80 3.15 -9.62
N ASN A 110 24.01 2.82 -10.86
CA ASN A 110 24.60 3.70 -11.89
C ASN A 110 23.49 4.43 -12.65
N LEU A 111 22.95 5.52 -12.09
CA LEU A 111 21.80 6.22 -12.65
C LEU A 111 22.15 6.94 -13.96
N GLU A 112 23.40 7.34 -14.13
CA GLU A 112 23.93 8.04 -15.31
C GLU A 112 23.85 7.18 -16.58
N THR A 113 23.83 5.86 -16.45
CA THR A 113 23.73 4.94 -17.60
C THR A 113 22.29 4.51 -17.90
N LYS A 114 21.35 4.89 -17.06
CA LYS A 114 19.96 4.44 -17.16
C LYS A 114 19.09 5.46 -17.91
N LYS A 115 18.43 4.97 -18.95
CA LYS A 115 17.34 5.65 -19.65
C LYS A 115 16.05 4.97 -19.24
N ILE A 116 15.34 5.58 -18.28
CA ILE A 116 14.20 4.95 -17.61
C ILE A 116 12.89 5.45 -18.19
N ALA A 117 12.05 4.50 -18.65
CA ALA A 117 10.64 4.73 -18.90
C ALA A 117 9.80 4.21 -17.73
N TYR A 118 8.67 4.84 -17.49
CA TYR A 118 7.61 4.37 -16.61
C TYR A 118 6.37 4.09 -17.44
N VAL A 119 5.77 2.91 -17.23
CA VAL A 119 4.51 2.50 -17.85
C VAL A 119 3.53 2.17 -16.74
N SER A 120 2.35 2.79 -16.75
CA SER A 120 1.27 2.51 -15.81
C SER A 120 0.31 1.50 -16.41
N LEU A 121 0.07 0.40 -15.70
CA LEU A 121 -0.97 -0.58 -15.95
C LEU A 121 -1.95 -0.60 -14.77
N GLY A 122 -3.11 -1.19 -14.96
CA GLY A 122 -4.16 -1.25 -13.96
C GLY A 122 -5.25 -0.21 -14.20
N ASP A 123 -6.12 -0.05 -13.22
CA ASP A 123 -7.32 0.81 -13.28
C ASP A 123 -7.30 1.94 -12.24
N ASP A 124 -6.17 2.16 -11.59
CA ASP A 124 -6.00 3.22 -10.60
C ASP A 124 -4.72 4.03 -10.85
N SER A 125 -4.57 5.15 -10.17
CA SER A 125 -3.51 6.12 -10.43
C SER A 125 -2.16 5.69 -9.87
N GLY A 126 -1.13 5.73 -10.73
CA GLY A 126 0.28 5.64 -10.40
C GLY A 126 1.01 7.00 -10.35
N SER A 127 0.27 8.10 -10.34
CA SER A 127 0.85 9.45 -10.45
C SER A 127 1.83 9.79 -9.32
N THR A 128 1.53 9.39 -8.09
CA THR A 128 2.44 9.58 -6.95
C THR A 128 3.74 8.80 -7.13
N PHE A 129 3.65 7.56 -7.62
CA PHE A 129 4.84 6.74 -7.89
C PHE A 129 5.72 7.40 -8.95
N TYR A 130 5.13 7.83 -10.07
CA TYR A 130 5.86 8.54 -11.11
C TYR A 130 6.53 9.82 -10.61
N GLN A 131 5.84 10.64 -9.84
CA GLN A 131 6.42 11.85 -9.26
C GLN A 131 7.56 11.55 -8.29
N GLU A 132 7.46 10.46 -7.51
CA GLU A 132 8.53 10.07 -6.59
C GLU A 132 9.76 9.53 -7.33
N LEU A 133 9.57 8.71 -8.38
CA LEU A 133 10.67 8.24 -9.25
C LEU A 133 11.48 9.41 -9.80
N LYS A 134 10.83 10.48 -10.26
CA LYS A 134 11.46 11.69 -10.84
C LYS A 134 12.32 12.48 -9.86
N LYS A 135 12.17 12.26 -8.54
CA LYS A 135 13.02 12.92 -7.55
C LYS A 135 14.47 12.41 -7.57
N TYR A 136 14.73 11.23 -8.14
CA TYR A 136 16.04 10.59 -8.16
C TYR A 136 16.77 10.71 -9.48
N THR A 137 16.05 10.68 -10.58
CA THR A 137 16.62 10.79 -11.94
C THR A 137 15.54 11.15 -12.95
N LYS A 138 15.98 11.38 -14.20
CA LYS A 138 15.04 11.62 -15.29
C LYS A 138 14.31 10.34 -15.66
N VAL A 139 13.00 10.31 -15.43
CA VAL A 139 12.09 9.23 -15.80
C VAL A 139 11.02 9.80 -16.72
N HIS A 140 10.70 9.08 -17.80
CA HIS A 140 9.65 9.49 -18.72
C HIS A 140 8.46 8.56 -18.61
N GLU A 141 7.28 9.12 -18.37
CA GLU A 141 6.05 8.35 -18.45
C GLU A 141 5.69 8.13 -19.92
N ILE A 142 5.49 6.87 -20.29
CA ILE A 142 5.16 6.46 -21.65
C ILE A 142 3.80 5.79 -21.65
N ALA A 143 2.88 6.35 -22.42
CA ALA A 143 1.58 5.79 -22.70
C ALA A 143 1.36 5.68 -24.20
N ALA A 144 0.51 4.75 -24.61
CA ALA A 144 0.10 4.55 -25.99
C ALA A 144 -1.29 3.93 -26.05
N ASP A 145 -1.99 4.10 -27.18
CA ASP A 145 -3.32 3.54 -27.38
C ASP A 145 -3.27 2.05 -27.73
N ASN A 146 -2.16 1.60 -28.31
CA ASN A 146 -1.93 0.22 -28.71
C ASN A 146 -0.52 -0.26 -28.39
N LEU A 147 -0.31 -1.57 -28.43
CA LEU A 147 0.94 -2.21 -28.05
C LEU A 147 2.10 -1.88 -28.98
N ASP A 148 1.90 -1.87 -30.29
CA ASP A 148 2.98 -1.63 -31.27
C ASP A 148 3.56 -0.22 -31.11
N GLU A 149 2.71 0.77 -30.90
CA GLU A 149 3.12 2.14 -30.59
C GLU A 149 3.90 2.19 -29.27
N LEU A 150 3.41 1.50 -28.22
CA LEU A 150 4.10 1.46 -26.93
C LEU A 150 5.49 0.87 -27.06
N ILE A 151 5.62 -0.29 -27.70
CA ILE A 151 6.92 -0.94 -27.92
C ILE A 151 7.86 -0.04 -28.73
N THR A 152 7.36 0.61 -29.79
CA THR A 152 8.15 1.55 -30.58
C THR A 152 8.70 2.70 -29.74
N LYS A 153 7.86 3.31 -28.88
CA LYS A 153 8.29 4.38 -27.98
C LYS A 153 9.33 3.91 -26.96
N LEU A 154 9.21 2.65 -26.49
CA LEU A 154 10.10 2.09 -25.47
C LEU A 154 11.49 1.70 -26.00
N GLN A 155 11.70 1.58 -27.30
CA GLN A 155 13.01 1.21 -27.90
C GLN A 155 14.17 2.13 -27.50
N SER A 156 13.88 3.38 -27.16
CA SER A 156 14.90 4.36 -26.76
C SER A 156 15.33 4.25 -25.28
N TYR A 157 14.70 3.35 -24.51
CA TYR A 157 14.93 3.15 -23.07
C TYR A 157 15.59 1.79 -22.83
N ASN A 158 16.52 1.76 -21.88
CA ASN A 158 17.19 0.52 -21.49
C ASN A 158 16.62 -0.09 -20.19
N THR A 159 15.69 0.60 -19.55
CA THR A 159 15.06 0.15 -18.33
C THR A 159 13.60 0.64 -18.34
N VAL A 160 12.66 -0.26 -18.09
CA VAL A 160 11.24 0.06 -18.00
C VAL A 160 10.72 -0.33 -16.63
N ILE A 161 10.21 0.62 -15.90
CA ILE A 161 9.48 0.38 -14.65
C ILE A 161 8.01 0.29 -15.02
N VAL A 162 7.41 -0.87 -14.78
CA VAL A 162 5.97 -1.10 -14.96
C VAL A 162 5.30 -1.07 -13.60
N GLY A 163 4.48 -0.07 -13.33
CA GLY A 163 3.63 -0.01 -12.15
C GLY A 163 2.26 -0.61 -12.44
N PHE A 164 1.88 -1.65 -11.72
CA PHE A 164 0.54 -2.24 -11.78
C PHE A 164 -0.29 -1.73 -10.62
N HIS A 165 -1.22 -0.80 -10.91
CA HIS A 165 -1.98 -0.04 -9.94
C HIS A 165 -3.44 -0.49 -9.89
N LYS A 166 -3.87 -0.99 -8.72
CA LYS A 166 -5.25 -1.42 -8.48
C LYS A 166 -5.81 -0.75 -7.23
N SER A 167 -7.05 -0.26 -7.33
CA SER A 167 -7.73 0.36 -6.20
C SER A 167 -7.89 -0.62 -5.03
N ASN A 168 -7.57 -0.15 -3.84
CA ASN A 168 -7.81 -0.85 -2.58
C ASN A 168 -8.88 -0.19 -1.70
N ASP A 169 -9.75 0.63 -2.28
CA ASP A 169 -10.86 1.31 -1.58
C ASP A 169 -11.85 0.33 -0.96
N SER A 170 -11.91 -0.89 -1.48
CA SER A 170 -12.77 -1.94 -0.99
C SER A 170 -12.08 -3.30 -1.10
N PRO A 171 -12.29 -4.22 -0.13
CA PRO A 171 -11.75 -5.58 -0.21
C PRO A 171 -12.31 -6.39 -1.38
N TRP A 172 -13.42 -5.93 -1.97
CA TRP A 172 -14.09 -6.56 -3.12
C TRP A 172 -13.59 -6.06 -4.48
N LYS A 173 -12.74 -5.04 -4.52
CA LYS A 173 -12.12 -4.57 -5.76
C LYS A 173 -11.23 -5.65 -6.35
N ASP A 174 -11.27 -5.75 -7.67
CA ASP A 174 -10.43 -6.68 -8.41
C ASP A 174 -8.96 -6.28 -8.29
N TYR A 175 -8.10 -7.27 -8.10
CA TYR A 175 -6.65 -7.12 -8.01
C TYR A 175 -5.91 -7.83 -9.15
N LYS A 176 -6.65 -8.47 -10.06
CA LYS A 176 -6.10 -9.31 -11.13
C LYS A 176 -5.65 -8.48 -12.32
N PHE A 177 -4.69 -9.03 -13.03
CA PHE A 177 -4.35 -8.55 -14.37
C PHE A 177 -5.46 -8.92 -15.36
N THR A 178 -5.74 -8.03 -16.30
CA THR A 178 -6.50 -8.37 -17.49
C THR A 178 -5.61 -9.10 -18.50
N ASN A 179 -6.18 -9.86 -19.41
CA ASN A 179 -5.43 -10.51 -20.48
C ASN A 179 -4.63 -9.49 -21.33
N LYS A 180 -5.20 -8.30 -21.57
CA LYS A 180 -4.51 -7.22 -22.27
C LYS A 180 -3.26 -6.78 -21.53
N GLU A 181 -3.35 -6.55 -20.23
CA GLU A 181 -2.22 -6.12 -19.40
C GLU A 181 -1.12 -7.17 -19.33
N LEU A 182 -1.48 -8.45 -19.25
CA LEU A 182 -0.52 -9.56 -19.29
C LEU A 182 0.24 -9.62 -20.62
N VAL A 183 -0.47 -9.50 -21.75
CA VAL A 183 0.16 -9.45 -23.08
C VAL A 183 1.10 -8.25 -23.19
N TRP A 184 0.66 -7.07 -22.77
CA TRP A 184 1.47 -5.87 -22.80
C TRP A 184 2.73 -6.02 -21.93
N LEU A 185 2.59 -6.52 -20.72
CA LEU A 185 3.71 -6.76 -19.80
C LEU A 185 4.74 -7.73 -20.42
N GLN A 186 4.30 -8.83 -21.00
CA GLN A 186 5.19 -9.83 -21.61
C GLN A 186 5.92 -9.28 -22.83
N GLU A 187 5.25 -8.51 -23.68
CA GLU A 187 5.88 -7.91 -24.87
C GLU A 187 6.87 -6.80 -24.47
N ILE A 188 6.56 -6.01 -23.47
CA ILE A 188 7.53 -5.03 -22.91
C ILE A 188 8.75 -5.76 -22.36
N ALA A 189 8.54 -6.85 -21.60
CA ALA A 189 9.61 -7.62 -20.99
C ALA A 189 10.48 -8.36 -22.03
N ARG A 190 9.93 -8.70 -23.20
CA ARG A 190 10.69 -9.33 -24.28
C ARG A 190 11.71 -8.40 -24.92
N THR A 191 11.46 -7.08 -24.88
CA THR A 191 12.27 -6.08 -25.60
C THR A 191 13.06 -5.13 -24.70
N ASN A 192 12.73 -5.09 -23.40
CA ASN A 192 13.32 -4.19 -22.43
C ASN A 192 13.66 -4.90 -21.13
N ASN A 193 14.60 -4.36 -20.36
CA ASN A 193 14.82 -4.73 -18.97
C ASN A 193 13.67 -4.19 -18.10
N VAL A 194 12.85 -5.08 -17.53
CA VAL A 194 11.63 -4.73 -16.81
C VAL A 194 11.77 -4.90 -15.31
N ILE A 195 11.37 -3.86 -14.58
CA ILE A 195 11.04 -3.91 -13.16
C ILE A 195 9.52 -3.79 -13.05
N LEU A 196 8.85 -4.86 -12.63
CA LEU A 196 7.42 -4.85 -12.33
C LEU A 196 7.19 -4.52 -10.86
N ASP A 197 6.40 -3.49 -10.58
CA ASP A 197 5.99 -3.15 -9.23
C ASP A 197 4.47 -3.28 -9.09
N ILE A 198 4.03 -4.14 -8.17
CA ILE A 198 2.63 -4.53 -7.98
C ILE A 198 2.04 -3.78 -6.79
N PHE A 199 1.24 -2.76 -7.06
CA PHE A 199 0.45 -1.99 -6.08
C PHE A 199 -0.93 -2.62 -5.90
N ALA A 200 -0.94 -3.92 -5.57
CA ALA A 200 -2.13 -4.73 -5.37
C ALA A 200 -1.85 -5.85 -4.35
N LYS A 201 -2.89 -6.62 -4.01
CA LYS A 201 -2.73 -7.81 -3.17
C LYS A 201 -1.71 -8.77 -3.80
N PRO A 202 -0.88 -9.47 -2.99
CA PRO A 202 0.17 -10.37 -3.51
C PRO A 202 -0.40 -11.51 -4.38
N TYR A 203 -1.68 -11.81 -4.26
CA TYR A 203 -2.36 -12.78 -5.12
C TYR A 203 -2.46 -12.36 -6.59
N ALA A 204 -2.18 -11.10 -6.96
CA ALA A 204 -2.00 -10.71 -8.36
C ALA A 204 -0.85 -11.45 -9.04
N LEU A 205 0.14 -11.93 -8.28
CA LEU A 205 1.23 -12.77 -8.78
C LEU A 205 0.76 -14.10 -9.37
N LEU A 206 -0.44 -14.60 -8.99
CA LEU A 206 -1.02 -15.84 -9.54
C LEU A 206 -1.32 -15.75 -11.04
N ASP A 207 -1.55 -14.54 -11.55
CA ASP A 207 -1.85 -14.32 -12.97
C ASP A 207 -0.58 -14.35 -13.84
N LEU A 208 0.62 -14.28 -13.25
CA LEU A 208 1.89 -14.34 -13.96
C LEU A 208 2.22 -15.79 -14.33
N SER A 209 1.77 -16.24 -15.50
CA SER A 209 2.05 -17.59 -16.03
C SER A 209 3.53 -17.81 -16.39
N THR A 210 4.29 -16.73 -16.56
CA THR A 210 5.74 -16.75 -16.77
C THR A 210 6.37 -15.45 -16.26
N VAL A 211 7.58 -15.55 -15.75
CA VAL A 211 8.42 -14.43 -15.31
C VAL A 211 9.78 -14.43 -16.02
N THR A 212 9.91 -15.18 -17.12
CA THR A 212 11.19 -15.46 -17.78
C THR A 212 11.95 -14.20 -18.16
N ASN A 213 11.27 -13.20 -18.69
CA ASN A 213 11.88 -11.95 -19.15
C ASN A 213 11.62 -10.76 -18.17
N ILE A 214 11.10 -11.03 -16.99
CA ILE A 214 10.89 -9.99 -15.96
C ILE A 214 12.02 -10.12 -14.95
N GLU A 215 12.99 -9.22 -15.02
CA GLU A 215 14.20 -9.30 -14.21
C GLU A 215 13.92 -9.07 -12.74
N SER A 216 13.02 -8.12 -12.42
CA SER A 216 12.69 -7.79 -11.04
C SER A 216 11.18 -7.64 -10.86
N VAL A 217 10.68 -8.19 -9.76
CA VAL A 217 9.30 -8.07 -9.31
C VAL A 217 9.28 -7.53 -7.88
N ILE A 218 8.58 -6.44 -7.69
CA ILE A 218 8.34 -5.82 -6.38
C ILE A 218 6.86 -5.99 -6.06
N VAL A 219 6.54 -6.26 -4.79
CA VAL A 219 5.18 -6.25 -4.28
C VAL A 219 5.06 -5.15 -3.25
N SER A 220 4.26 -4.15 -3.58
CA SER A 220 4.00 -2.96 -2.74
C SER A 220 2.66 -3.03 -2.01
N TYR A 221 1.91 -4.13 -2.19
CA TYR A 221 0.70 -4.56 -1.48
C TYR A 221 -0.53 -3.65 -1.62
N GLN A 222 -0.35 -2.34 -1.73
CA GLN A 222 -1.42 -1.35 -1.76
C GLN A 222 -1.11 -0.25 -2.77
N ASN A 223 -2.15 0.34 -3.36
CA ASN A 223 -2.00 1.53 -4.21
C ASN A 223 -2.17 2.84 -3.40
N SER A 224 -1.74 2.83 -2.14
CA SER A 224 -1.76 4.04 -1.33
C SER A 224 -0.60 4.97 -1.68
N LYS A 225 -0.78 6.27 -1.42
CA LYS A 225 0.27 7.28 -1.61
C LYS A 225 1.59 6.85 -0.95
N ILE A 226 1.54 6.40 0.30
CA ILE A 226 2.73 5.99 1.07
C ILE A 226 3.40 4.76 0.43
N ALA A 227 2.63 3.76 -0.03
CA ALA A 227 3.20 2.60 -0.71
C ALA A 227 3.94 3.01 -2.00
N GLN A 228 3.33 3.88 -2.82
CA GLN A 228 3.93 4.39 -4.04
C GLN A 228 5.23 5.18 -3.77
N GLU A 229 5.22 6.07 -2.77
CA GLU A 229 6.40 6.83 -2.35
C GLU A 229 7.53 5.91 -1.87
N LYS A 230 7.21 4.94 -1.00
CA LYS A 230 8.23 4.06 -0.40
C LYS A 230 8.78 3.05 -1.40
N SER A 231 7.99 2.56 -2.34
CA SER A 231 8.50 1.68 -3.39
C SER A 231 9.47 2.39 -4.33
N ALA A 232 9.17 3.61 -4.76
CA ALA A 232 10.13 4.39 -5.54
C ALA A 232 11.45 4.61 -4.76
N GLN A 233 11.37 4.91 -3.46
CA GLN A 233 12.55 5.08 -2.60
C GLN A 233 13.37 3.79 -2.47
N LEU A 234 12.70 2.62 -2.44
CA LEU A 234 13.36 1.33 -2.44
C LEU A 234 14.11 1.08 -3.75
N ILE A 235 13.47 1.31 -4.90
CA ILE A 235 14.07 1.13 -6.22
C ILE A 235 15.37 1.93 -6.34
N PHE A 236 15.39 3.15 -5.82
CA PHE A 236 16.57 4.00 -5.84
C PHE A 236 17.49 3.85 -4.62
N GLY A 237 17.20 2.97 -3.70
CA GLY A 237 18.07 2.67 -2.55
C GLY A 237 18.11 3.77 -1.48
N ALA A 238 17.09 4.61 -1.39
CA ALA A 238 16.93 5.55 -0.29
C ALA A 238 16.44 4.86 1.00
N ILE A 239 15.81 3.70 0.85
CA ILE A 239 15.45 2.80 1.95
C ILE A 239 15.94 1.38 1.63
N PRO A 240 16.22 0.54 2.65
CA PRO A 240 16.59 -0.85 2.45
C PRO A 240 15.38 -1.70 2.07
N ALA A 241 15.60 -2.80 1.34
CA ALA A 241 14.62 -3.85 1.14
C ALA A 241 14.71 -4.89 2.26
N LYS A 242 13.60 -5.13 2.97
CA LYS A 242 13.53 -6.05 4.13
C LYS A 242 12.33 -6.99 4.09
N GLY A 243 11.34 -6.70 3.23
CA GLY A 243 10.10 -7.45 3.15
C GLY A 243 10.31 -8.87 2.63
N ASN A 244 9.43 -9.77 3.08
CA ASN A 244 9.28 -11.10 2.57
C ASN A 244 7.81 -11.35 2.25
N LEU A 245 7.54 -12.20 1.24
CA LEU A 245 6.16 -12.55 0.86
C LEU A 245 5.46 -13.26 2.02
N PRO A 246 4.27 -12.80 2.42
CA PRO A 246 3.51 -13.43 3.49
C PRO A 246 2.75 -14.68 3.05
N VAL A 247 2.67 -14.91 1.73
CA VAL A 247 1.92 -16.01 1.11
C VAL A 247 2.66 -16.52 -0.12
N SER A 248 2.42 -17.79 -0.47
CA SER A 248 2.83 -18.32 -1.76
C SER A 248 1.81 -17.93 -2.84
N ALA A 249 2.29 -17.65 -4.05
CA ALA A 249 1.47 -17.29 -5.20
C ALA A 249 2.01 -17.96 -6.49
N GLY A 250 1.34 -19.02 -6.91
CA GLY A 250 1.73 -19.80 -8.08
C GLY A 250 3.04 -20.58 -7.89
N GLU A 251 3.71 -20.88 -8.98
CA GLU A 251 4.91 -21.71 -9.00
C GLU A 251 6.20 -20.92 -8.76
N PHE A 252 6.16 -19.59 -8.97
CA PHE A 252 7.36 -18.73 -8.98
C PHE A 252 7.62 -18.00 -7.69
N PHE A 253 6.63 -17.92 -6.79
CA PHE A 253 6.69 -17.09 -5.61
C PHE A 253 6.23 -17.86 -4.36
N ASN A 254 7.13 -18.05 -3.42
CA ASN A 254 6.84 -18.79 -2.19
C ASN A 254 6.72 -17.87 -0.99
N VAL A 255 5.98 -18.31 0.01
CA VAL A 255 5.98 -17.64 1.32
C VAL A 255 7.41 -17.54 1.84
N GLY A 256 7.80 -16.35 2.31
CA GLY A 256 9.16 -16.10 2.78
C GLY A 256 10.13 -15.60 1.71
N ASP A 257 9.78 -15.66 0.41
CA ASP A 257 10.62 -15.08 -0.64
C ASP A 257 10.76 -13.58 -0.45
N GLY A 258 11.99 -13.08 -0.56
CA GLY A 258 12.31 -11.66 -0.45
C GLY A 258 13.81 -11.42 -0.59
N LYS A 259 14.21 -10.60 -1.56
CA LYS A 259 15.59 -10.17 -1.72
C LYS A 259 15.88 -9.03 -0.76
N GLN A 260 16.82 -9.27 0.15
CA GLN A 260 17.31 -8.24 1.06
C GLN A 260 18.33 -7.35 0.36
N ALA A 261 18.20 -6.04 0.54
CA ALA A 261 19.16 -5.07 0.01
C ALA A 261 19.37 -3.92 1.00
N ASN A 262 20.62 -3.52 1.18
CA ASN A 262 20.94 -2.33 1.97
C ASN A 262 20.59 -1.05 1.20
N SER A 263 20.31 0.03 1.92
CA SER A 263 20.19 1.34 1.30
C SER A 263 21.51 1.78 0.68
N LEU A 264 21.45 2.65 -0.32
CA LEU A 264 22.62 3.28 -0.95
C LEU A 264 22.93 4.66 -0.33
N GLU A 265 22.39 4.93 0.86
CA GLU A 265 22.52 6.21 1.58
C GLU A 265 22.06 7.44 0.79
N ARG A 266 21.20 7.25 -0.24
CA ARG A 266 20.51 8.34 -0.92
C ARG A 266 19.47 8.96 0.00
N LEU A 267 19.23 10.27 -0.19
CA LEU A 267 18.18 10.95 0.56
C LEU A 267 16.81 10.30 0.30
N GLY A 268 16.14 9.91 1.38
CA GLY A 268 14.74 9.52 1.34
C GLY A 268 13.83 10.74 1.52
N TYR A 269 12.53 10.52 1.37
CA TYR A 269 11.49 11.53 1.62
C TYR A 269 10.55 11.00 2.70
N SER A 270 10.17 11.88 3.63
CA SER A 270 9.32 11.49 4.77
C SER A 270 8.66 12.72 5.40
N ILE A 271 7.72 12.48 6.29
CA ILE A 271 7.13 13.55 7.10
C ILE A 271 8.10 13.98 8.22
N PRO A 272 8.03 15.23 8.69
CA PRO A 272 8.91 15.78 9.73
C PRO A 272 8.92 14.96 11.02
N GLU A 273 7.78 14.41 11.41
CA GLU A 273 7.58 13.64 12.65
C GLU A 273 8.45 12.39 12.71
N ARG A 274 8.77 11.77 11.56
CA ARG A 274 9.66 10.61 11.46
C ARG A 274 11.10 10.89 11.92
N VAL A 275 11.51 12.14 11.86
CA VAL A 275 12.86 12.56 12.23
C VAL A 275 12.88 13.44 13.49
N GLY A 276 11.75 13.51 14.21
CA GLY A 276 11.62 14.28 15.46
C GLY A 276 11.52 15.79 15.24
N MET A 277 10.86 16.18 14.14
CA MET A 277 10.50 17.58 13.86
C MET A 277 8.97 17.68 13.72
N SER A 278 8.43 18.87 13.80
CA SER A 278 7.00 19.11 13.72
C SER A 278 6.61 19.75 12.38
N SER A 279 5.74 19.08 11.63
CA SER A 279 5.14 19.64 10.41
C SER A 279 4.40 20.94 10.67
N TYR A 280 3.73 21.05 11.84
CA TYR A 280 3.06 22.28 12.27
C TYR A 280 4.06 23.43 12.47
N ALA A 281 5.20 23.17 13.12
CA ALA A 281 6.23 24.20 13.34
C ALA A 281 6.86 24.68 12.03
N LEU A 282 7.05 23.75 11.07
CA LEU A 282 7.61 24.08 9.75
C LEU A 282 6.69 24.95 8.90
N LYS A 283 5.38 25.00 9.16
CA LYS A 283 4.46 25.94 8.48
C LYS A 283 4.82 27.41 8.70
N LYS A 284 5.56 27.76 9.77
CA LYS A 284 6.07 29.12 9.96
C LYS A 284 7.01 29.58 8.84
N ILE A 285 7.73 28.63 8.24
CA ILE A 285 8.62 28.90 7.09
C ILE A 285 7.79 29.37 5.90
N ASP A 286 6.62 28.74 5.65
CA ASP A 286 5.71 29.16 4.58
C ASP A 286 5.30 30.64 4.74
N SER A 287 4.97 31.03 5.95
CA SER A 287 4.56 32.42 6.25
C SER A 287 5.71 33.41 6.02
N ILE A 288 6.93 33.09 6.47
CA ILE A 288 8.11 33.95 6.30
C ILE A 288 8.49 34.05 4.82
N ALA A 289 8.50 32.93 4.09
CA ALA A 289 8.84 32.92 2.67
C ALA A 289 7.82 33.70 1.84
N ASN A 290 6.53 33.50 2.09
CA ASN A 290 5.48 34.25 1.42
C ASN A 290 5.54 35.76 1.76
N TYR A 291 5.84 36.13 2.99
CA TYR A 291 6.02 37.52 3.38
C TYR A 291 7.16 38.18 2.57
N ALA A 292 8.30 37.51 2.45
CA ALA A 292 9.45 38.03 1.70
C ALA A 292 9.15 38.18 0.20
N VAL A 293 8.49 37.18 -0.42
CA VAL A 293 8.12 37.22 -1.84
C VAL A 293 7.06 38.28 -2.11
N ASN A 294 5.99 38.32 -1.31
CA ASN A 294 4.90 39.28 -1.48
C ASN A 294 5.35 40.73 -1.19
N GLY A 295 6.30 40.89 -0.27
CA GLY A 295 6.93 42.19 0.04
C GLY A 295 8.01 42.58 -0.97
N LYS A 296 8.18 41.83 -2.09
CA LYS A 296 9.19 42.07 -3.13
C LYS A 296 10.63 42.17 -2.59
N MET A 297 10.94 41.46 -1.49
CA MET A 297 12.30 41.37 -0.95
C MET A 297 13.16 40.42 -1.81
N THR A 298 12.53 39.43 -2.44
CA THR A 298 13.12 38.50 -3.40
C THR A 298 12.04 38.04 -4.38
N PRO A 299 12.38 37.76 -5.64
CA PRO A 299 11.40 37.25 -6.61
C PRO A 299 10.95 35.84 -6.30
N GLY A 300 11.82 35.02 -5.73
CA GLY A 300 11.49 33.65 -5.34
C GLY A 300 12.46 33.04 -4.36
N ILE A 301 12.02 31.97 -3.72
CA ILE A 301 12.78 31.18 -2.73
C ILE A 301 12.58 29.71 -3.04
N GLN A 302 13.68 28.95 -3.06
CA GLN A 302 13.64 27.49 -3.00
C GLN A 302 14.28 27.04 -1.69
N LEU A 303 13.58 26.19 -0.94
CA LEU A 303 14.02 25.76 0.38
C LEU A 303 13.85 24.25 0.54
N VAL A 304 14.95 23.59 0.93
CA VAL A 304 14.99 22.17 1.24
C VAL A 304 15.51 21.99 2.66
N ILE A 305 14.83 21.17 3.45
CA ILE A 305 15.29 20.76 4.77
C ILE A 305 15.38 19.23 4.79
N ALA A 306 16.56 18.73 5.16
CA ALA A 306 16.79 17.31 5.37
C ALA A 306 17.31 17.06 6.78
N ARG A 307 16.87 15.95 7.39
CA ARG A 307 17.35 15.49 8.69
C ARG A 307 17.38 13.97 8.73
N LYS A 308 18.43 13.39 9.31
CA LYS A 308 18.63 11.93 9.42
C LYS A 308 18.46 11.20 8.07
N GLY A 309 19.03 11.78 6.99
CA GLY A 309 18.96 11.19 5.65
C GLY A 309 17.59 11.31 4.96
N LYS A 310 16.65 12.08 5.49
CA LYS A 310 15.31 12.25 4.92
C LYS A 310 15.01 13.73 4.63
N VAL A 311 14.59 14.04 3.42
CA VAL A 311 14.01 15.34 3.06
C VAL A 311 12.61 15.40 3.64
N ILE A 312 12.38 16.40 4.48
CA ILE A 312 11.13 16.57 5.23
C ILE A 312 10.40 17.85 4.87
N TYR A 313 11.06 18.69 4.07
CA TYR A 313 10.49 19.93 3.56
C TYR A 313 11.20 20.26 2.25
N ASN A 314 10.44 20.46 1.19
CA ASN A 314 10.95 20.86 -0.12
C ASN A 314 9.87 21.69 -0.79
N LYS A 315 10.05 23.00 -0.81
CA LYS A 315 9.07 23.96 -1.36
C LYS A 315 9.74 25.08 -2.10
N THR A 316 9.00 25.61 -3.06
CA THR A 316 9.34 26.82 -3.81
C THR A 316 8.26 27.87 -3.60
N PHE A 317 8.66 29.14 -3.57
CA PHE A 317 7.79 30.29 -3.39
C PHE A 317 8.17 31.32 -4.44
N GLY A 318 7.17 32.03 -5.01
CA GLY A 318 7.39 33.04 -6.02
C GLY A 318 7.81 32.51 -7.37
N LYS A 319 8.61 33.29 -8.10
CA LYS A 319 9.08 33.04 -9.47
C LYS A 319 10.60 33.22 -9.56
N HIS A 320 11.21 32.90 -10.71
CA HIS A 320 12.63 33.12 -10.92
C HIS A 320 12.99 34.61 -11.00
N THR A 321 12.09 35.42 -11.56
CA THR A 321 12.24 36.88 -11.72
C THR A 321 10.93 37.58 -11.37
N TYR A 322 10.97 38.88 -11.18
CA TYR A 322 9.75 39.68 -11.02
C TYR A 322 8.97 39.81 -12.34
N GLU A 323 9.68 39.73 -13.45
CA GLU A 323 9.11 39.79 -14.79
C GLU A 323 8.85 38.36 -15.25
N GLY A 324 7.59 37.91 -15.12
CA GLY A 324 7.02 36.74 -15.74
C GLY A 324 7.42 35.40 -15.45
#